data_9dd192820430af72711e0fbc31363c56
#
_entry.id   9dd192820430af72711e0fbc31363c56
#
_cell.length_a   1.000
_cell.length_b   1.000
_cell.length_c   1.000
_cell.angle_alpha   90.00
_cell.angle_beta   90.00
_cell.angle_gamma   90.00
#
_symmetry.space_group_name_H-M   'P 1'
#
loop_
_entity.id
_entity.type
_entity.pdbx_description
1 polymer ?
#
loop_
_entity_poly.entity_id
_entity_poly.type
_entity_poly.pdbx_seq_one_letter_code
_entity_poly.pdbx_strand_id
1 'polypeptide(L)'
;NLKKGVNTSVSYSDSTPGIQYAYNCLNQLTQVTDASGSRTITYTPYNEPDTDSITIGGASCQLQENYDAYGRSSGYTLKQGTDVLQGASQGYEANGRLAGAGIVHGGEEQTFAYGYLPGSSLPSSLAMPNGIVRELAYEEHRDLAVAISCRLGETALVSRSQSYDALGRPVTRTQQRGTEATRTDSFSYNGRNELTGATLGTAPYGYSYDNIGNRKTAREPAQELAYAANELNQYTSIEEKAEAPFVPTYDASGNQTLIKTSTGIWTVVYNAANRAVSFTSRDGSTV
;
A
#
# COMPACT_ATOMS: atom_id res chain seq x y z
N ASN A 1 -19.33 -24.68 -2.31
CA ASN A 1 -20.24 -25.24 -3.33
C ASN A 1 -19.82 -24.71 -4.70
N LEU A 2 -19.32 -25.60 -5.57
CA LEU A 2 -18.91 -25.24 -6.93
C LEU A 2 -20.09 -25.43 -7.90
N LYS A 3 -20.73 -24.36 -8.32
CA LYS A 3 -21.60 -24.35 -9.49
C LYS A 3 -20.87 -23.61 -10.62
N LYS A 4 -20.77 -24.21 -11.80
CA LYS A 4 -20.12 -23.62 -12.98
C LYS A 4 -18.65 -23.20 -12.79
N GLY A 5 -17.89 -23.85 -11.92
CA GLY A 5 -16.49 -23.53 -11.68
C GLY A 5 -16.23 -22.30 -10.79
N VAL A 6 -17.25 -21.75 -10.12
CA VAL A 6 -17.12 -20.63 -9.19
C VAL A 6 -17.52 -21.02 -7.77
N ASN A 7 -16.89 -20.44 -6.77
CA ASN A 7 -17.25 -20.62 -5.36
C ASN A 7 -18.56 -19.84 -5.07
N THR A 8 -19.58 -20.53 -4.58
CA THR A 8 -20.85 -19.90 -4.17
C THR A 8 -20.95 -19.67 -2.66
N SER A 9 -20.06 -20.26 -1.87
CA SER A 9 -19.99 -20.01 -0.43
C SER A 9 -18.62 -20.41 0.14
N VAL A 10 -18.27 -19.78 1.24
CA VAL A 10 -17.15 -20.14 2.11
C VAL A 10 -17.70 -20.33 3.52
N SER A 11 -17.32 -21.42 4.17
CA SER A 11 -17.60 -21.68 5.58
C SER A 11 -16.31 -22.03 6.30
N TYR A 12 -16.23 -21.72 7.57
CA TYR A 12 -15.05 -21.90 8.41
C TYR A 12 -15.32 -22.96 9.47
N SER A 13 -14.26 -23.54 10.02
CA SER A 13 -14.34 -24.60 11.04
C SER A 13 -14.57 -24.06 12.46
N ASP A 14 -14.52 -22.76 12.65
CA ASP A 14 -14.78 -22.05 13.90
C ASP A 14 -16.03 -21.14 13.79
N SER A 15 -16.19 -20.19 14.70
CA SER A 15 -17.27 -19.21 14.70
C SER A 15 -17.08 -18.07 13.69
N THR A 16 -16.05 -18.09 12.85
CA THR A 16 -15.84 -17.10 11.80
C THR A 16 -17.04 -17.10 10.85
N PRO A 17 -17.69 -15.95 10.61
CA PRO A 17 -18.86 -15.89 9.75
C PRO A 17 -18.59 -16.36 8.33
N GLY A 18 -19.47 -17.19 7.79
CA GLY A 18 -19.40 -17.63 6.40
C GLY A 18 -19.76 -16.52 5.42
N ILE A 19 -19.37 -16.70 4.16
CA ILE A 19 -19.63 -15.77 3.07
C ILE A 19 -20.40 -16.48 1.96
N GLN A 20 -21.38 -15.82 1.39
CA GLN A 20 -22.16 -16.30 0.23
C GLN A 20 -21.92 -15.40 -0.97
N TYR A 21 -21.85 -16.01 -2.15
CA TYR A 21 -21.61 -15.33 -3.42
C TYR A 21 -22.70 -15.69 -4.42
N ALA A 22 -23.20 -14.70 -5.18
CA ALA A 22 -24.06 -14.91 -6.33
C ALA A 22 -23.39 -14.37 -7.60
N TYR A 23 -23.71 -15.01 -8.73
CA TYR A 23 -23.13 -14.69 -10.03
C TYR A 23 -24.24 -14.66 -11.10
N ASN A 24 -24.07 -13.84 -12.12
CA ASN A 24 -24.92 -13.84 -13.30
C ASN A 24 -24.54 -14.98 -14.28
N CYS A 25 -25.22 -15.05 -15.42
CA CYS A 25 -24.98 -16.06 -16.45
C CYS A 25 -23.60 -15.95 -17.12
N LEU A 26 -22.93 -14.79 -17.02
CA LEU A 26 -21.56 -14.55 -17.51
C LEU A 26 -20.48 -14.85 -16.47
N ASN A 27 -20.84 -15.43 -15.31
CA ASN A 27 -19.96 -15.67 -14.16
C ASN A 27 -19.40 -14.39 -13.51
N GLN A 28 -20.05 -13.26 -13.69
CA GLN A 28 -19.69 -12.03 -12.99
C GLN A 28 -20.34 -12.03 -11.61
N LEU A 29 -19.59 -11.63 -10.58
CA LEU A 29 -20.05 -11.55 -9.19
C LEU A 29 -21.12 -10.46 -9.04
N THR A 30 -22.34 -10.82 -8.67
CA THR A 30 -23.46 -9.89 -8.52
C THR A 30 -23.83 -9.61 -7.07
N GLN A 31 -23.47 -10.52 -6.14
CA GLN A 31 -23.76 -10.31 -4.73
C GLN A 31 -22.72 -11.02 -3.84
N VAL A 32 -22.39 -10.37 -2.73
CA VAL A 32 -21.66 -10.94 -1.60
C VAL A 32 -22.51 -10.70 -0.36
N THR A 33 -22.70 -11.74 0.47
CA THR A 33 -23.44 -11.63 1.74
C THR A 33 -22.63 -12.30 2.85
N ASP A 34 -22.47 -11.61 3.96
CA ASP A 34 -21.87 -12.10 5.19
C ASP A 34 -22.64 -11.59 6.42
N ALA A 35 -22.09 -11.82 7.63
CA ALA A 35 -22.73 -11.38 8.87
C ALA A 35 -22.79 -9.86 9.04
N SER A 36 -21.96 -9.09 8.32
CA SER A 36 -21.95 -7.61 8.38
C SER A 36 -23.05 -6.99 7.51
N GLY A 37 -23.50 -7.70 6.47
CA GLY A 37 -24.53 -7.23 5.55
C GLY A 37 -24.41 -7.82 4.15
N SER A 38 -24.84 -7.04 3.17
CA SER A 38 -24.82 -7.44 1.75
C SER A 38 -24.19 -6.37 0.86
N ARG A 39 -23.52 -6.84 -0.19
CA ARG A 39 -22.95 -6.03 -1.27
C ARG A 39 -23.53 -6.52 -2.58
N THR A 40 -24.04 -5.61 -3.40
CA THR A 40 -24.63 -5.90 -4.72
C THR A 40 -23.89 -5.14 -5.80
N ILE A 41 -23.50 -5.84 -6.86
CA ILE A 41 -22.73 -5.30 -7.98
C ILE A 41 -23.54 -5.44 -9.26
N THR A 42 -23.66 -4.35 -10.02
CA THR A 42 -24.26 -4.35 -11.37
C THR A 42 -23.18 -4.10 -12.42
N TYR A 43 -23.53 -4.35 -13.68
CA TYR A 43 -22.61 -4.22 -14.80
C TYR A 43 -23.28 -3.47 -15.95
N THR A 44 -22.48 -2.70 -16.69
CA THR A 44 -22.90 -2.05 -17.93
C THR A 44 -23.21 -3.09 -19.01
N PRO A 45 -23.88 -2.72 -20.11
CA PRO A 45 -24.03 -3.60 -21.28
C PRO A 45 -22.70 -4.05 -21.91
N TYR A 46 -21.60 -3.37 -21.59
CA TYR A 46 -20.25 -3.71 -22.05
C TYR A 46 -19.46 -4.57 -21.05
N ASN A 47 -20.12 -5.07 -20.00
CA ASN A 47 -19.57 -5.91 -18.94
C ASN A 47 -18.59 -5.22 -17.98
N GLU A 48 -18.58 -3.91 -17.95
CA GLU A 48 -17.83 -3.14 -16.95
C GLU A 48 -18.65 -3.02 -15.65
N PRO A 49 -18.03 -2.95 -14.45
CA PRO A 49 -18.76 -2.63 -13.22
C PRO A 49 -19.52 -1.31 -13.37
N ASP A 50 -20.78 -1.29 -12.99
CA ASP A 50 -21.65 -0.10 -13.08
C ASP A 50 -21.92 0.46 -11.70
N THR A 51 -22.56 -0.31 -10.83
CA THR A 51 -22.79 0.09 -9.44
C THR A 51 -22.25 -0.94 -8.47
N ASP A 52 -21.79 -0.48 -7.32
CA ASP A 52 -21.41 -1.28 -6.17
C ASP A 52 -22.13 -0.74 -4.93
N SER A 53 -23.16 -1.44 -4.49
CA SER A 53 -24.00 -1.04 -3.37
C SER A 53 -23.70 -1.91 -2.17
N ILE A 54 -23.41 -1.31 -1.02
CA ILE A 54 -23.17 -2.00 0.24
C ILE A 54 -24.19 -1.57 1.30
N THR A 55 -24.74 -2.55 2.03
CA THR A 55 -25.61 -2.30 3.17
C THR A 55 -25.01 -2.95 4.41
N ILE A 56 -24.67 -2.13 5.41
CA ILE A 56 -24.08 -2.55 6.69
C ILE A 56 -24.86 -1.88 7.83
N GLY A 57 -25.36 -2.68 8.78
CA GLY A 57 -26.06 -2.16 9.95
C GLY A 57 -27.30 -1.30 9.62
N GLY A 58 -27.95 -1.55 8.47
CA GLY A 58 -29.10 -0.77 7.99
C GLY A 58 -28.74 0.51 7.23
N ALA A 59 -27.49 0.91 7.17
CA ALA A 59 -27.02 2.00 6.32
C ALA A 59 -26.62 1.46 4.93
N SER A 60 -27.05 2.14 3.87
CA SER A 60 -26.75 1.76 2.49
C SER A 60 -25.98 2.86 1.80
N CYS A 61 -24.85 2.49 1.19
CA CYS A 61 -24.06 3.36 0.31
C CYS A 61 -23.93 2.73 -1.07
N GLN A 62 -23.87 3.55 -2.10
CA GLN A 62 -23.70 3.12 -3.49
C GLN A 62 -22.52 3.88 -4.11
N LEU A 63 -21.60 3.13 -4.69
CA LEU A 63 -20.57 3.64 -5.57
C LEU A 63 -21.05 3.43 -7.00
N GLN A 64 -21.12 4.52 -7.78
CA GLN A 64 -21.43 4.52 -9.20
C GLN A 64 -20.13 4.75 -9.95
N GLU A 65 -19.72 3.78 -10.79
CA GLU A 65 -18.60 3.94 -11.70
C GLU A 65 -19.00 4.74 -12.93
N ASN A 66 -18.09 5.57 -13.43
CA ASN A 66 -18.29 6.38 -14.62
C ASN A 66 -17.22 6.02 -15.67
N TYR A 67 -17.64 6.01 -16.95
CA TYR A 67 -16.78 5.69 -18.08
C TYR A 67 -16.87 6.77 -19.15
N ASP A 68 -15.79 6.98 -19.87
CA ASP A 68 -15.77 7.84 -21.06
C ASP A 68 -16.28 7.08 -22.31
N ALA A 69 -16.34 7.78 -23.43
CA ALA A 69 -16.81 7.20 -24.70
C ALA A 69 -15.94 6.04 -25.23
N TYR A 70 -14.76 5.83 -24.68
CA TYR A 70 -13.82 4.74 -25.02
C TYR A 70 -13.85 3.59 -24.01
N GLY A 71 -14.74 3.63 -23.01
CA GLY A 71 -14.81 2.63 -21.93
C GLY A 71 -13.71 2.76 -20.87
N ARG A 72 -12.97 3.88 -20.84
CA ARG A 72 -11.99 4.13 -19.78
C ARG A 72 -12.68 4.71 -18.56
N SER A 73 -12.26 4.32 -17.35
CA SER A 73 -12.81 4.94 -16.13
C SER A 73 -12.66 6.47 -16.18
N SER A 74 -13.74 7.18 -16.06
CA SER A 74 -13.77 8.65 -15.92
C SER A 74 -14.05 9.08 -14.49
N GLY A 75 -14.03 8.15 -13.54
CA GLY A 75 -14.18 8.38 -12.12
C GLY A 75 -15.33 7.62 -11.50
N TYR A 76 -15.70 8.01 -10.29
CA TYR A 76 -16.83 7.42 -9.57
C TYR A 76 -17.60 8.47 -8.77
N THR A 77 -18.80 8.10 -8.33
CA THR A 77 -19.62 8.88 -7.39
C THR A 77 -20.09 7.97 -6.26
N LEU A 78 -19.75 8.33 -5.01
CA LEU A 78 -20.24 7.65 -3.80
C LEU A 78 -21.47 8.38 -3.26
N LYS A 79 -22.57 7.66 -3.08
CA LYS A 79 -23.86 8.20 -2.64
C LYS A 79 -24.37 7.46 -1.41
N GLN A 80 -25.11 8.20 -0.58
CA GLN A 80 -25.99 7.62 0.44
C GLN A 80 -27.41 8.15 0.21
N GLY A 81 -28.30 7.28 -0.28
CA GLY A 81 -29.59 7.72 -0.81
C GLY A 81 -29.39 8.66 -2.01
N THR A 82 -29.90 9.89 -1.90
CA THR A 82 -29.74 10.95 -2.91
C THR A 82 -28.49 11.81 -2.72
N ASP A 83 -27.85 11.72 -1.56
CA ASP A 83 -26.76 12.59 -1.18
C ASP A 83 -25.43 12.08 -1.74
N VAL A 84 -24.71 12.93 -2.45
CA VAL A 84 -23.35 12.66 -2.93
C VAL A 84 -22.39 12.94 -1.79
N LEU A 85 -21.73 11.89 -1.29
CA LEU A 85 -20.76 11.98 -0.20
C LEU A 85 -19.39 12.36 -0.73
N GLN A 86 -18.99 11.72 -1.83
CA GLN A 86 -17.68 11.89 -2.45
C GLN A 86 -17.75 11.48 -3.91
N GLY A 87 -16.82 12.00 -4.71
CA GLY A 87 -16.61 11.56 -6.08
C GLY A 87 -15.16 11.72 -6.49
N ALA A 88 -14.82 11.09 -7.60
CA ALA A 88 -13.57 11.34 -8.30
C ALA A 88 -13.87 11.50 -9.79
N SER A 89 -13.10 12.33 -10.46
CA SER A 89 -13.10 12.50 -11.90
C SER A 89 -11.73 12.13 -12.48
N GLN A 90 -11.70 11.66 -13.73
CA GLN A 90 -10.48 11.38 -14.47
C GLN A 90 -10.64 11.88 -15.90
N GLY A 91 -9.64 12.63 -16.38
CA GLY A 91 -9.57 13.13 -17.76
C GLY A 91 -8.32 12.60 -18.45
N TYR A 92 -8.41 12.41 -19.76
CA TYR A 92 -7.32 11.84 -20.55
C TYR A 92 -6.93 12.75 -21.71
N GLU A 93 -5.65 12.72 -22.05
CA GLU A 93 -5.14 13.34 -23.27
C GLU A 93 -5.59 12.55 -24.52
N ALA A 94 -5.47 13.15 -25.68
CA ALA A 94 -5.84 12.50 -26.95
C ALA A 94 -5.07 11.20 -27.23
N ASN A 95 -3.86 11.06 -26.69
CA ASN A 95 -3.05 9.83 -26.78
C ASN A 95 -3.36 8.80 -25.68
N GLY A 96 -4.35 9.05 -24.82
CA GLY A 96 -4.80 8.14 -23.77
C GLY A 96 -4.08 8.25 -22.42
N ARG A 97 -3.10 9.16 -22.25
CA ARG A 97 -2.47 9.40 -20.95
C ARG A 97 -3.44 10.14 -20.03
N LEU A 98 -3.34 9.92 -18.72
CA LEU A 98 -4.12 10.63 -17.71
C LEU A 98 -3.75 12.12 -17.70
N ALA A 99 -4.63 13.01 -18.15
CA ALA A 99 -4.39 14.46 -18.15
C ALA A 99 -4.59 15.06 -16.76
N GLY A 100 -5.55 14.53 -16.00
CA GLY A 100 -5.87 15.03 -14.68
C GLY A 100 -6.83 14.12 -13.94
N ALA A 101 -6.93 14.37 -12.63
CA ALA A 101 -7.92 13.75 -11.75
C ALA A 101 -8.54 14.81 -10.85
N GLY A 102 -9.80 14.63 -10.48
CA GLY A 102 -10.51 15.48 -9.53
C GLY A 102 -10.99 14.67 -8.34
N ILE A 103 -11.08 15.31 -7.17
CA ILE A 103 -11.77 14.79 -5.99
C ILE A 103 -12.92 15.75 -5.70
N VAL A 104 -14.14 15.22 -5.67
CA VAL A 104 -15.34 15.97 -5.33
C VAL A 104 -15.71 15.64 -3.89
N HIS A 105 -15.81 16.66 -3.06
CA HIS A 105 -16.26 16.55 -1.67
C HIS A 105 -17.04 17.80 -1.27
N GLY A 106 -18.23 17.61 -0.68
CA GLY A 106 -19.09 18.74 -0.28
C GLY A 106 -19.55 19.64 -1.43
N GLY A 107 -19.57 19.12 -2.67
CA GLY A 107 -19.93 19.87 -3.87
C GLY A 107 -18.78 20.67 -4.51
N GLU A 108 -17.60 20.67 -3.90
CA GLU A 108 -16.40 21.31 -4.45
C GLU A 108 -15.48 20.27 -5.11
N GLU A 109 -14.96 20.60 -6.29
CA GLU A 109 -13.99 19.75 -6.98
C GLU A 109 -12.59 20.32 -6.82
N GLN A 110 -11.66 19.46 -6.38
CA GLN A 110 -10.24 19.74 -6.27
C GLN A 110 -9.49 18.96 -7.35
N THR A 111 -8.87 19.66 -8.28
CA THR A 111 -8.26 19.06 -9.47
C THR A 111 -6.75 18.95 -9.37
N PHE A 112 -6.24 17.83 -9.88
CA PHE A 112 -4.82 17.52 -10.06
C PHE A 112 -4.53 17.44 -11.57
N ALA A 113 -3.47 18.08 -12.04
CA ALA A 113 -3.08 18.05 -13.45
C ALA A 113 -1.70 17.40 -13.62
N TYR A 114 -1.60 16.45 -14.55
CA TYR A 114 -0.37 15.74 -14.86
C TYR A 114 0.32 16.35 -16.09
N GLY A 115 1.65 16.51 -15.99
CA GLY A 115 2.51 16.80 -17.13
C GLY A 115 3.42 15.59 -17.41
N TYR A 116 3.88 15.46 -18.63
CA TYR A 116 4.70 14.34 -19.08
C TYR A 116 5.94 14.81 -19.83
N LEU A 117 6.97 13.99 -19.84
CA LEU A 117 8.12 14.22 -20.72
C LEU A 117 7.67 14.13 -22.18
N PRO A 118 8.22 14.97 -23.07
CA PRO A 118 7.88 14.95 -24.49
C PRO A 118 8.10 13.57 -25.11
N GLY A 119 7.10 13.07 -25.82
CA GLY A 119 7.16 11.76 -26.50
C GLY A 119 7.19 10.54 -25.57
N SER A 120 6.87 10.70 -24.28
CA SER A 120 6.96 9.64 -23.28
C SER A 120 5.68 9.56 -22.44
N SER A 121 5.48 8.43 -21.75
CA SER A 121 4.46 8.26 -20.70
C SER A 121 5.00 8.54 -19.29
N LEU A 122 6.26 8.98 -19.17
CA LEU A 122 6.85 9.31 -17.88
C LEU A 122 6.31 10.66 -17.36
N PRO A 123 5.69 10.70 -16.17
CA PRO A 123 5.21 11.93 -15.57
C PRO A 123 6.38 12.88 -15.28
N SER A 124 6.30 14.12 -15.74
CA SER A 124 7.29 15.18 -15.44
C SER A 124 6.80 16.14 -14.36
N SER A 125 5.48 16.28 -14.20
CA SER A 125 4.91 17.15 -13.18
C SER A 125 3.53 16.70 -12.70
N LEU A 126 3.17 17.14 -11.50
CA LEU A 126 1.83 17.05 -10.93
C LEU A 126 1.52 18.40 -10.26
N ALA A 127 0.58 19.14 -10.83
CA ALA A 127 0.01 20.31 -10.17
C ALA A 127 -1.14 19.90 -9.25
N MET A 128 -1.14 20.39 -8.01
CA MET A 128 -2.11 20.08 -6.97
C MET A 128 -3.06 21.24 -6.74
N PRO A 129 -4.28 21.01 -6.23
CA PRO A 129 -5.29 22.08 -6.04
C PRO A 129 -4.85 23.20 -5.09
N ASN A 130 -3.96 22.90 -4.14
CA ASN A 130 -3.40 23.85 -3.20
C ASN A 130 -2.24 24.72 -3.77
N GLY A 131 -2.00 24.64 -5.07
CA GLY A 131 -0.94 25.38 -5.77
C GLY A 131 0.44 24.76 -5.67
N ILE A 132 0.61 23.62 -4.99
CA ILE A 132 1.86 22.89 -4.96
C ILE A 132 2.06 22.22 -6.32
N VAL A 133 3.27 22.36 -6.87
CA VAL A 133 3.71 21.62 -8.06
C VAL A 133 4.83 20.65 -7.64
N ARG A 134 4.63 19.39 -7.94
CA ARG A 134 5.65 18.35 -7.86
C ARG A 134 6.27 18.15 -9.23
N GLU A 135 7.59 18.11 -9.31
CA GLU A 135 8.36 17.89 -10.53
C GLU A 135 9.24 16.67 -10.40
N LEU A 136 9.41 15.93 -11.51
CA LEU A 136 10.23 14.74 -11.60
C LEU A 136 11.24 14.89 -12.73
N ALA A 137 12.49 14.47 -12.48
CA ALA A 137 13.51 14.32 -13.49
C ALA A 137 14.01 12.87 -13.51
N TYR A 138 14.43 12.43 -14.68
CA TYR A 138 14.84 11.04 -14.94
C TYR A 138 16.26 10.98 -15.48
N GLU A 139 16.89 9.82 -15.35
CA GLU A 139 18.14 9.55 -16.06
C GLU A 139 17.93 9.59 -17.58
N GLU A 140 19.00 9.93 -18.29
CA GLU A 140 18.95 10.11 -19.75
C GLU A 140 18.61 8.80 -20.51
N HIS A 141 19.05 7.65 -20.02
CA HIS A 141 18.97 6.36 -20.73
C HIS A 141 18.13 5.29 -20.03
N ARG A 142 17.67 5.57 -18.82
CA ARG A 142 16.83 4.66 -18.03
C ARG A 142 15.66 5.45 -17.45
N ASP A 143 14.50 4.84 -17.32
CA ASP A 143 13.29 5.46 -16.75
C ASP A 143 13.36 5.56 -15.22
N LEU A 144 14.57 5.82 -14.68
CA LEU A 144 14.82 5.94 -13.25
C LEU A 144 14.73 7.40 -12.81
N ALA A 145 13.85 7.71 -11.88
CA ALA A 145 13.69 9.07 -11.35
C ALA A 145 14.90 9.47 -10.51
N VAL A 146 15.67 10.47 -10.97
CA VAL A 146 16.86 10.99 -10.27
C VAL A 146 16.58 12.18 -9.39
N ALA A 147 15.48 12.91 -9.63
CA ALA A 147 15.07 14.01 -8.76
C ALA A 147 13.56 14.10 -8.65
N ILE A 148 13.12 14.51 -7.48
CA ILE A 148 11.74 14.87 -7.16
C ILE A 148 11.80 16.16 -6.36
N SER A 149 11.06 17.19 -6.79
CA SER A 149 10.92 18.44 -6.04
C SER A 149 9.45 18.81 -5.87
N CYS A 150 9.15 19.52 -4.80
CA CYS A 150 7.84 20.16 -4.58
C CYS A 150 8.07 21.64 -4.30
N ARG A 151 7.29 22.51 -4.96
CA ARG A 151 7.32 23.96 -4.76
C ARG A 151 5.92 24.53 -4.66
N LEU A 152 5.81 25.65 -3.97
CA LEU A 152 4.62 26.51 -3.94
C LEU A 152 5.02 27.90 -4.50
N GLY A 153 4.55 28.21 -5.69
CA GLY A 153 5.08 29.34 -6.44
C GLY A 153 6.60 29.19 -6.64
N GLU A 154 7.38 30.18 -6.24
CA GLU A 154 8.85 30.15 -6.31
C GLU A 154 9.51 29.50 -5.08
N THR A 155 8.73 29.15 -4.05
CA THR A 155 9.27 28.59 -2.80
C THR A 155 9.46 27.09 -2.92
N ALA A 156 10.70 26.62 -2.82
CA ALA A 156 11.00 25.18 -2.70
C ALA A 156 10.59 24.66 -1.32
N LEU A 157 9.73 23.64 -1.28
CA LEU A 157 9.26 23.01 -0.05
C LEU A 157 10.11 21.78 0.29
N VAL A 158 10.35 20.94 -0.72
CA VAL A 158 11.11 19.70 -0.59
C VAL A 158 11.85 19.45 -1.90
N SER A 159 13.09 19.06 -1.81
CA SER A 159 13.83 18.46 -2.92
C SER A 159 14.49 17.15 -2.50
N ARG A 160 14.50 16.19 -3.39
CA ARG A 160 15.19 14.93 -3.26
C ARG A 160 15.85 14.57 -4.56
N SER A 161 17.13 14.21 -4.50
CA SER A 161 17.84 13.60 -5.62
C SER A 161 18.44 12.26 -5.22
N GLN A 162 18.66 11.39 -6.19
CA GLN A 162 19.25 10.07 -5.95
C GLN A 162 20.04 9.61 -7.16
N SER A 163 21.05 8.79 -6.89
CA SER A 163 21.82 8.11 -7.91
C SER A 163 21.66 6.59 -7.78
N TYR A 164 21.91 5.91 -8.88
CA TYR A 164 21.73 4.47 -8.99
C TYR A 164 22.99 3.77 -9.44
N ASP A 165 23.15 2.51 -9.07
CA ASP A 165 24.17 1.65 -9.65
C ASP A 165 23.72 1.10 -11.03
N ALA A 166 24.57 0.26 -11.62
CA ALA A 166 24.29 -0.35 -12.93
C ALA A 166 23.05 -1.26 -12.94
N LEU A 167 22.63 -1.77 -11.78
CA LEU A 167 21.43 -2.60 -11.62
C LEU A 167 20.16 -1.78 -11.32
N GLY A 168 20.25 -0.44 -11.26
CA GLY A 168 19.12 0.42 -10.94
C GLY A 168 18.78 0.50 -9.45
N ARG A 169 19.71 0.09 -8.54
CA ARG A 169 19.51 0.20 -7.10
C ARG A 169 20.00 1.56 -6.62
N PRO A 170 19.25 2.28 -5.76
CA PRO A 170 19.70 3.56 -5.20
C PRO A 170 20.99 3.40 -4.40
N VAL A 171 22.03 4.17 -4.71
CA VAL A 171 23.31 4.17 -3.95
C VAL A 171 23.51 5.44 -3.14
N THR A 172 22.95 6.57 -3.58
CA THR A 172 22.89 7.80 -2.80
C THR A 172 21.51 8.42 -2.86
N ARG A 173 21.16 9.14 -1.82
CA ARG A 173 19.96 9.96 -1.77
C ARG A 173 20.27 11.24 -1.01
N THR A 174 20.00 12.38 -1.64
CA THR A 174 20.12 13.69 -1.03
C THR A 174 18.74 14.29 -0.87
N GLN A 175 18.44 14.89 0.27
CA GLN A 175 17.17 15.54 0.53
C GLN A 175 17.33 16.85 1.29
N GLN A 176 16.46 17.80 0.99
CA GLN A 176 16.36 19.09 1.67
C GLN A 176 14.89 19.44 1.86
N ARG A 177 14.54 20.02 3.01
CA ARG A 177 13.21 20.55 3.30
C ARG A 177 13.32 22.04 3.57
N GLY A 178 12.65 22.84 2.75
CA GLY A 178 12.72 24.29 2.85
C GLY A 178 14.17 24.78 2.92
N THR A 179 14.51 25.47 4.00
CA THR A 179 15.84 26.02 4.27
C THR A 179 16.69 25.14 5.19
N GLU A 180 16.24 23.94 5.55
CA GLU A 180 17.00 23.01 6.39
C GLU A 180 18.30 22.60 5.69
N ALA A 181 19.27 22.16 6.49
CA ALA A 181 20.50 21.58 5.95
C ALA A 181 20.23 20.32 5.12
N THR A 182 20.92 20.23 4.01
CA THR A 182 20.85 19.06 3.14
C THR A 182 21.34 17.82 3.85
N ARG A 183 20.55 16.75 3.80
CA ARG A 183 20.92 15.44 4.31
C ARG A 183 21.25 14.50 3.15
N THR A 184 22.37 13.80 3.26
CA THR A 184 22.77 12.76 2.31
C THR A 184 22.74 11.39 2.99
N ASP A 185 22.12 10.44 2.31
CA ASP A 185 22.06 9.03 2.70
C ASP A 185 22.83 8.21 1.65
N SER A 186 23.45 7.09 2.07
CA SER A 186 24.11 6.14 1.16
C SER A 186 23.65 4.72 1.44
N PHE A 187 23.70 3.85 0.43
CA PHE A 187 23.23 2.48 0.50
C PHE A 187 24.22 1.52 -0.16
N SER A 188 24.35 0.32 0.38
CA SER A 188 25.17 -0.76 -0.19
C SER A 188 24.39 -2.08 -0.24
N TYR A 189 24.72 -2.91 -1.22
CA TYR A 189 23.99 -4.14 -1.51
C TYR A 189 24.96 -5.29 -1.75
N ASN A 190 24.51 -6.51 -1.50
CA ASN A 190 25.23 -7.71 -1.90
C ASN A 190 24.85 -8.15 -3.34
N GLY A 191 25.47 -9.26 -3.80
CA GLY A 191 25.21 -9.82 -5.13
C GLY A 191 23.79 -10.38 -5.34
N ARG A 192 23.00 -10.53 -4.30
CA ARG A 192 21.59 -10.96 -4.34
C ARG A 192 20.60 -9.80 -4.28
N ASN A 193 21.07 -8.56 -4.40
CA ASN A 193 20.29 -7.32 -4.30
C ASN A 193 19.72 -7.03 -2.90
N GLU A 194 20.24 -7.67 -1.85
CA GLU A 194 19.84 -7.40 -0.47
C GLU A 194 20.63 -6.21 0.07
N LEU A 195 19.97 -5.31 0.80
CA LEU A 195 20.59 -4.15 1.44
C LEU A 195 21.51 -4.61 2.57
N THR A 196 22.81 -4.41 2.44
CA THR A 196 23.80 -4.79 3.46
C THR A 196 24.24 -3.65 4.34
N GLY A 197 24.05 -2.41 3.90
CA GLY A 197 24.36 -1.24 4.70
C GLY A 197 23.64 0.00 4.23
N ALA A 198 23.43 0.92 5.15
CA ALA A 198 22.97 2.27 4.87
C ALA A 198 23.63 3.25 5.84
N THR A 199 23.88 4.47 5.37
CA THR A 199 24.19 5.60 6.25
C THR A 199 23.12 6.65 6.02
N LEU A 200 22.31 6.94 7.04
CA LEU A 200 21.21 7.90 6.96
C LEU A 200 21.67 9.20 7.64
N GLY A 201 22.15 10.15 6.83
CA GLY A 201 22.91 11.30 7.32
C GLY A 201 24.25 10.83 7.92
N THR A 202 24.34 10.80 9.25
CA THR A 202 25.52 10.28 9.98
C THR A 202 25.26 8.95 10.69
N ALA A 203 24.04 8.44 10.67
CA ALA A 203 23.64 7.24 11.39
C ALA A 203 23.90 5.98 10.54
N PRO A 204 24.80 5.06 10.97
CA PRO A 204 25.11 3.84 10.23
C PRO A 204 24.11 2.72 10.55
N TYR A 205 23.77 1.93 9.52
CA TYR A 205 22.98 0.72 9.58
C TYR A 205 23.70 -0.41 8.84
N GLY A 206 23.57 -1.65 9.34
CA GLY A 206 24.20 -2.81 8.70
C GLY A 206 23.28 -4.03 8.79
N TYR A 207 23.26 -4.85 7.74
CA TYR A 207 22.39 -6.02 7.68
C TYR A 207 23.13 -7.21 7.08
N SER A 208 22.84 -8.40 7.59
CA SER A 208 23.27 -9.66 6.98
C SER A 208 22.11 -10.64 6.85
N TYR A 209 22.23 -11.54 5.89
CA TYR A 209 21.16 -12.47 5.53
C TYR A 209 21.71 -13.89 5.40
N ASP A 210 20.83 -14.87 5.53
CA ASP A 210 21.13 -16.25 5.17
C ASP A 210 21.02 -16.47 3.64
N ASN A 211 21.16 -17.72 3.20
CA ASN A 211 21.16 -18.05 1.77
C ASN A 211 19.78 -17.92 1.10
N ILE A 212 18.70 -17.82 1.86
CA ILE A 212 17.33 -17.70 1.37
C ILE A 212 16.69 -16.34 1.69
N GLY A 213 17.47 -15.39 2.25
CA GLY A 213 17.05 -14.01 2.46
C GLY A 213 16.51 -13.71 3.86
N ASN A 214 16.50 -14.65 4.82
CA ASN A 214 16.17 -14.32 6.19
C ASN A 214 17.26 -13.42 6.78
N ARG A 215 16.88 -12.38 7.52
CA ARG A 215 17.83 -11.51 8.21
C ARG A 215 18.53 -12.29 9.33
N LYS A 216 19.86 -12.26 9.35
CA LYS A 216 20.69 -12.83 10.43
C LYS A 216 21.10 -11.78 11.44
N THR A 217 21.43 -10.58 10.98
CA THR A 217 21.79 -9.47 11.87
C THR A 217 21.20 -8.16 11.36
N ALA A 218 20.86 -7.26 12.30
CA ALA A 218 20.60 -5.86 12.02
C ALA A 218 21.40 -5.02 13.03
N ARG A 219 22.25 -4.15 12.52
CA ARG A 219 22.94 -3.14 13.29
C ARG A 219 22.28 -1.79 13.01
N GLU A 220 21.81 -1.16 14.06
CA GLU A 220 21.19 0.16 14.06
C GLU A 220 21.95 1.08 15.01
N PRO A 221 21.82 2.40 14.94
CA PRO A 221 22.62 3.32 15.79
C PRO A 221 22.51 3.06 17.29
N ALA A 222 21.34 2.58 17.76
CA ALA A 222 21.06 2.35 19.17
C ALA A 222 21.09 0.87 19.58
N GLN A 223 21.09 -0.06 18.62
CA GLN A 223 20.92 -1.49 18.91
C GLN A 223 21.59 -2.39 17.87
N GLU A 224 21.91 -3.60 18.30
CA GLU A 224 22.35 -4.69 17.43
C GLU A 224 21.47 -5.91 17.71
N LEU A 225 20.83 -6.41 16.65
CA LEU A 225 19.90 -7.53 16.71
C LEU A 225 20.49 -8.73 15.98
N ALA A 226 20.37 -9.93 16.57
CA ALA A 226 20.64 -11.20 15.91
C ALA A 226 19.32 -11.99 15.77
N TYR A 227 19.16 -12.66 14.65
CA TYR A 227 17.95 -13.40 14.30
C TYR A 227 18.29 -14.85 14.01
N ALA A 228 17.51 -15.78 14.56
CA ALA A 228 17.53 -17.19 14.18
C ALA A 228 16.20 -17.55 13.53
N ALA A 229 16.23 -18.32 12.44
CA ALA A 229 15.04 -18.78 11.75
C ALA A 229 15.02 -20.32 11.67
N ASN A 230 13.83 -20.91 11.60
CA ASN A 230 13.63 -22.34 11.38
C ASN A 230 13.51 -22.66 9.87
N GLU A 231 13.32 -23.92 9.54
CA GLU A 231 13.16 -24.41 8.16
C GLU A 231 11.88 -23.90 7.45
N LEU A 232 10.93 -23.34 8.20
CA LEU A 232 9.71 -22.69 7.68
C LEU A 232 9.90 -21.19 7.47
N ASN A 233 11.11 -20.67 7.60
CA ASN A 233 11.44 -19.23 7.52
C ASN A 233 10.76 -18.37 8.60
N GLN A 234 10.45 -18.97 9.75
CA GLN A 234 9.92 -18.29 10.92
C GLN A 234 11.04 -17.97 11.89
N TYR A 235 11.12 -16.76 12.42
CA TYR A 235 12.11 -16.43 13.44
C TYR A 235 11.83 -17.20 14.74
N THR A 236 12.85 -17.90 15.24
CA THR A 236 12.82 -18.66 16.50
C THR A 236 13.40 -17.86 17.65
N SER A 237 14.29 -16.91 17.37
CA SER A 237 14.74 -15.91 18.35
C SER A 237 15.09 -14.60 17.67
N ILE A 238 14.94 -13.50 18.42
CA ILE A 238 15.44 -12.16 18.11
C ILE A 238 16.19 -11.70 19.37
N GLU A 239 17.51 -11.63 19.27
CA GLU A 239 18.41 -11.29 20.37
C GLU A 239 18.85 -9.85 20.24
N GLU A 240 18.66 -9.09 21.29
CA GLU A 240 19.19 -7.74 21.46
C GLU A 240 20.32 -7.78 22.49
N LYS A 241 21.44 -7.14 22.17
CA LYS A 241 22.61 -7.12 23.07
C LYS A 241 22.20 -6.58 24.45
N ALA A 242 22.44 -7.37 25.49
CA ALA A 242 22.12 -7.09 26.90
C ALA A 242 20.66 -7.28 27.34
N GLU A 243 19.77 -7.79 26.46
CA GLU A 243 18.40 -8.16 26.83
C GLU A 243 18.18 -9.68 26.70
N ALA A 244 17.14 -10.19 27.38
CA ALA A 244 16.69 -11.56 27.15
C ALA A 244 16.13 -11.71 25.72
N PRO A 245 16.45 -12.81 25.01
CA PRO A 245 15.95 -13.04 23.66
C PRO A 245 14.41 -12.93 23.59
N PHE A 246 13.91 -12.24 22.59
CA PHE A 246 12.50 -12.35 22.24
C PHE A 246 12.28 -13.60 21.39
N VAL A 247 11.39 -14.48 21.84
CA VAL A 247 11.03 -15.74 21.17
C VAL A 247 9.62 -15.60 20.60
N PRO A 248 9.47 -15.35 19.27
CA PRO A 248 8.16 -15.32 18.62
C PRO A 248 7.49 -16.70 18.72
N THR A 249 6.15 -16.71 18.80
CA THR A 249 5.36 -17.96 18.70
C THR A 249 4.43 -17.89 17.51
N TYR A 250 4.04 -19.06 17.00
CA TYR A 250 3.22 -19.20 15.79
C TYR A 250 2.12 -20.21 16.02
N ASP A 251 0.97 -20.04 15.37
CA ASP A 251 -0.08 -21.05 15.31
C ASP A 251 0.23 -22.11 14.22
N ALA A 252 -0.64 -23.10 14.11
CA ALA A 252 -0.48 -24.18 13.12
C ALA A 252 -0.61 -23.70 11.65
N SER A 253 -1.19 -22.54 11.41
CA SER A 253 -1.30 -21.89 10.10
C SER A 253 -0.11 -20.99 9.77
N GLY A 254 0.86 -20.86 10.71
CA GLY A 254 2.04 -20.02 10.56
C GLY A 254 1.83 -18.55 10.93
N ASN A 255 0.68 -18.18 11.49
CA ASN A 255 0.45 -16.81 11.96
C ASN A 255 1.25 -16.56 13.23
N GLN A 256 1.92 -15.41 13.34
CA GLN A 256 2.70 -15.05 14.51
C GLN A 256 1.78 -14.64 15.67
N THR A 257 1.75 -15.44 16.74
CA THR A 257 0.86 -15.26 17.89
C THR A 257 1.49 -14.48 19.05
N LEU A 258 2.81 -14.29 19.06
CA LEU A 258 3.52 -13.40 19.97
C LEU A 258 4.40 -12.44 19.16
N ILE A 259 4.16 -11.13 19.29
CA ILE A 259 4.86 -10.08 18.56
C ILE A 259 5.50 -9.08 19.54
N LYS A 260 6.67 -8.50 19.18
CA LYS A 260 7.32 -7.39 19.89
C LYS A 260 7.22 -6.13 18.99
N THR A 261 6.73 -5.05 19.54
CA THR A 261 6.63 -3.73 18.90
C THR A 261 7.34 -2.68 19.76
N SER A 262 7.43 -1.45 19.26
CA SER A 262 7.94 -0.32 20.06
C SER A 262 7.11 -0.01 21.31
N THR A 263 5.84 -0.45 21.35
CA THR A 263 4.93 -0.27 22.47
C THR A 263 4.89 -1.46 23.43
N GLY A 264 5.56 -2.57 23.12
CA GLY A 264 5.64 -3.74 23.99
C GLY A 264 5.45 -5.08 23.28
N ILE A 265 5.20 -6.11 24.08
CA ILE A 265 4.94 -7.47 23.61
C ILE A 265 3.45 -7.74 23.65
N TRP A 266 2.91 -8.28 22.56
CA TRP A 266 1.50 -8.53 22.37
C TRP A 266 1.24 -9.99 22.01
N THR A 267 0.20 -10.57 22.60
CA THR A 267 -0.38 -11.84 22.13
C THR A 267 -1.46 -11.55 21.12
N VAL A 268 -1.43 -12.26 19.99
CA VAL A 268 -2.38 -12.07 18.88
C VAL A 268 -3.18 -13.35 18.68
N VAL A 269 -4.48 -13.21 18.54
CA VAL A 269 -5.41 -14.32 18.22
C VAL A 269 -5.92 -14.13 16.80
N TYR A 270 -5.98 -15.22 16.05
CA TYR A 270 -6.45 -15.24 14.66
C TYR A 270 -7.69 -16.11 14.52
N ASN A 271 -8.58 -15.74 13.60
CA ASN A 271 -9.70 -16.60 13.20
C ASN A 271 -9.29 -17.56 12.09
N ALA A 272 -10.19 -18.47 11.68
CA ALA A 272 -9.94 -19.48 10.64
C ALA A 272 -9.72 -18.86 9.22
N ALA A 273 -9.94 -17.56 9.04
CA ALA A 273 -9.58 -16.82 7.83
C ALA A 273 -8.17 -16.18 7.91
N ASN A 274 -7.36 -16.55 8.92
CA ASN A 274 -6.03 -15.97 9.21
C ASN A 274 -6.07 -14.44 9.40
N ARG A 275 -7.17 -13.92 9.94
CA ARG A 275 -7.31 -12.50 10.31
C ARG A 275 -7.13 -12.34 11.80
N ALA A 276 -6.30 -11.39 12.23
CA ALA A 276 -6.16 -11.05 13.64
C ALA A 276 -7.50 -10.51 14.17
N VAL A 277 -7.97 -11.07 15.30
CA VAL A 277 -9.24 -10.72 15.96
C VAL A 277 -9.05 -10.10 17.33
N SER A 278 -7.87 -10.26 17.94
CA SER A 278 -7.54 -9.54 19.18
C SER A 278 -6.03 -9.38 19.33
N PHE A 279 -5.64 -8.29 20.01
CA PHE A 279 -4.29 -8.03 20.49
C PHE A 279 -4.35 -7.81 21.98
N THR A 280 -3.61 -8.59 22.75
CA THR A 280 -3.55 -8.46 24.22
C THR A 280 -2.12 -8.13 24.62
N SER A 281 -1.92 -7.00 25.30
CA SER A 281 -0.64 -6.59 25.85
C SER A 281 -0.27 -7.39 27.10
N ARG A 282 0.97 -7.29 27.58
CA ARG A 282 1.43 -7.99 28.78
C ARG A 282 0.72 -7.57 30.07
N ASP A 283 0.21 -6.34 30.14
CA ASP A 283 -0.58 -5.82 31.27
C ASP A 283 -2.06 -6.22 31.22
N GLY A 284 -2.48 -6.98 30.18
CA GLY A 284 -3.84 -7.45 30.00
C GLY A 284 -4.78 -6.51 29.24
N SER A 285 -4.29 -5.35 28.77
CA SER A 285 -5.08 -4.47 27.90
C SER A 285 -5.32 -5.17 26.55
N THR A 286 -6.57 -5.23 26.07
CA THR A 286 -6.97 -5.90 24.82
C THR A 286 -7.59 -4.89 23.87
N VAL A 287 -7.24 -4.99 22.59
CA VAL A 287 -7.79 -4.22 21.46
C VAL A 287 -8.31 -5.17 20.40
#